data_6c1c97cc365d7eee669ad22ec0ecee63
#
_entry.id   6c1c97cc365d7eee669ad22ec0ecee63
#
_cell.length_a   1.000
_cell.length_b   1.000
_cell.length_c   1.000
_cell.angle_alpha   90.00
_cell.angle_beta   90.00
_cell.angle_gamma   90.00
#
_symmetry.space_group_name_H-M   'P 1'
#
loop_
_entity.id
_entity.type
_entity.pdbx_description
1 polymer ?
#
loop_
_entity_poly.entity_id
_entity_poly.type
_entity_poly.pdbx_seq_one_letter_code
_entity_poly.pdbx_strand_id
1 'polypeptide(L)'
;MRIFIDIGHPAHVHYFRYTINKLKNDGHNIFITARRKDVTHQLLDNYNIPYTSRGTGSNNLIGKFFYLLKADLLLLRLAKDFNPDLFLSFASPYASHVSSIIRKPHIAFTDTEHAKLGILSFLPFTDIVFTPEVYKSDHGHKHLRFHGYMEQCYLQKDYFKPNNMILKKLNLKENDKFVIIRLVSWGASHDIGHKGFSLSYLERLIKLVEQKAKVFLSVEGAIPKQLQKYKLSIDPTQIHNILYYAELFIGEGATMASECAVLGTPSCLLYTSPSPRD
;
A
#
# COMPACT_ATOMS: atom_id res chain seq x y z
N MET A 1 5.97 24.31 -10.46
CA MET A 1 5.88 24.23 -8.99
C MET A 1 6.89 23.24 -8.46
N ARG A 2 7.31 23.39 -7.21
CA ARG A 2 8.10 22.40 -6.45
C ARG A 2 7.17 21.65 -5.52
N ILE A 3 7.07 20.34 -5.71
CA ILE A 3 6.10 19.50 -5.01
C ILE A 3 6.86 18.46 -4.17
N PHE A 4 6.54 18.41 -2.88
CA PHE A 4 7.13 17.46 -1.92
C PHE A 4 6.13 16.33 -1.65
N ILE A 5 6.53 15.07 -1.87
CA ILE A 5 5.68 13.90 -1.70
C ILE A 5 6.27 12.99 -0.62
N ASP A 6 5.48 12.61 0.40
CA ASP A 6 5.90 11.62 1.40
C ASP A 6 5.20 10.28 1.22
N ILE A 7 6.00 9.23 1.06
CA ILE A 7 5.55 7.85 0.82
C ILE A 7 5.80 7.00 2.07
N GLY A 8 4.74 6.49 2.69
CA GLY A 8 4.80 5.72 3.93
C GLY A 8 4.58 4.21 3.78
N HIS A 9 4.07 3.75 2.62
CA HIS A 9 3.63 2.37 2.41
C HIS A 9 3.80 1.96 0.94
N PRO A 10 3.96 0.65 0.59
CA PRO A 10 4.02 0.20 -0.80
C PRO A 10 2.84 0.66 -1.66
N ALA A 11 1.60 0.62 -1.14
CA ALA A 11 0.42 1.10 -1.85
C ALA A 11 0.54 2.57 -2.29
N HIS A 12 1.18 3.43 -1.48
CA HIS A 12 1.36 4.84 -1.83
C HIS A 12 2.27 5.02 -3.06
N VAL A 13 3.21 4.10 -3.29
CA VAL A 13 4.03 4.10 -4.52
C VAL A 13 3.13 3.92 -5.74
N HIS A 14 2.19 2.96 -5.67
CA HIS A 14 1.24 2.73 -6.75
C HIS A 14 0.29 3.92 -6.94
N TYR A 15 -0.24 4.51 -5.85
CA TYR A 15 -1.13 5.67 -5.91
C TYR A 15 -0.47 6.88 -6.57
N PHE A 16 0.80 7.14 -6.29
CA PHE A 16 1.47 8.34 -6.78
C PHE A 16 2.28 8.16 -8.06
N ARG A 17 2.64 6.95 -8.49
CA ARG A 17 3.58 6.76 -9.61
C ARG A 17 3.18 7.46 -10.91
N TYR A 18 1.92 7.37 -11.31
CA TYR A 18 1.44 8.03 -12.52
C TYR A 18 1.29 9.52 -12.34
N THR A 19 0.83 9.97 -11.17
CA THR A 19 0.78 11.38 -10.80
C THR A 19 2.17 12.01 -10.81
N ILE A 20 3.18 11.33 -10.24
CA ILE A 20 4.58 11.77 -10.28
C ILE A 20 5.05 11.95 -11.73
N ASN A 21 4.81 10.96 -12.57
CA ASN A 21 5.23 11.03 -13.98
C ASN A 21 4.52 12.16 -14.73
N LYS A 22 3.21 12.30 -14.53
CA LYS A 22 2.44 13.38 -15.13
C LYS A 22 2.95 14.75 -14.69
N LEU A 23 3.10 14.97 -13.39
CA LEU A 23 3.60 16.24 -12.85
C LEU A 23 5.01 16.58 -13.36
N LYS A 24 5.91 15.59 -13.49
CA LYS A 24 7.23 15.79 -14.10
C LYS A 24 7.12 16.20 -15.58
N ASN A 25 6.27 15.55 -16.34
CA ASN A 25 6.04 15.89 -17.75
C ASN A 25 5.43 17.28 -17.92
N ASP A 26 4.61 17.71 -16.96
CA ASP A 26 4.05 19.07 -16.91
C ASP A 26 5.06 20.13 -16.41
N GLY A 27 6.33 19.76 -16.24
CA GLY A 27 7.43 20.68 -15.86
C GLY A 27 7.52 20.97 -14.36
N HIS A 28 6.91 20.18 -13.50
CA HIS A 28 7.02 20.34 -12.05
C HIS A 28 8.28 19.64 -11.50
N ASN A 29 8.89 20.24 -10.49
CA ASN A 29 10.01 19.65 -9.78
C ASN A 29 9.50 18.85 -8.57
N ILE A 30 9.81 17.56 -8.52
CA ILE A 30 9.26 16.63 -7.52
C ILE A 30 10.38 16.13 -6.60
N PHE A 31 10.19 16.27 -5.30
CA PHE A 31 11.04 15.68 -4.26
C PHE A 31 10.25 14.65 -3.47
N ILE A 32 10.83 13.47 -3.27
CA ILE A 32 10.13 12.35 -2.64
C ILE A 32 10.91 11.87 -1.42
N THR A 33 10.22 11.76 -0.29
CA THR A 33 10.69 11.01 0.87
C THR A 33 9.95 9.68 0.99
N ALA A 34 10.66 8.64 1.41
CA ALA A 34 10.05 7.32 1.55
C ALA A 34 10.47 6.61 2.83
N ARG A 35 9.49 6.01 3.53
CA ARG A 35 9.74 5.10 4.64
C ARG A 35 10.22 3.75 4.10
N ARG A 36 11.26 3.18 4.74
CA ARG A 36 11.64 1.79 4.48
C ARG A 36 10.65 0.87 5.18
N LYS A 37 9.61 0.47 4.45
CA LYS A 37 8.60 -0.49 4.89
C LYS A 37 8.36 -1.50 3.77
N ASP A 38 8.42 -2.79 4.09
CA ASP A 38 8.18 -3.89 3.15
C ASP A 38 8.93 -3.65 1.82
N VAL A 39 8.24 -3.74 0.70
CA VAL A 39 8.79 -3.57 -0.65
C VAL A 39 8.76 -2.11 -1.16
N THR A 40 8.51 -1.09 -0.29
CA THR A 40 8.38 0.31 -0.71
C THR A 40 9.59 0.81 -1.51
N HIS A 41 10.81 0.61 -0.98
CA HIS A 41 12.04 1.05 -1.65
C HIS A 41 12.27 0.27 -2.95
N GLN A 42 12.06 -1.05 -2.92
CA GLN A 42 12.20 -1.90 -4.11
C GLN A 42 11.24 -1.48 -5.23
N LEU A 43 10.00 -1.09 -4.90
CA LEU A 43 9.05 -0.56 -5.88
C LEU A 43 9.53 0.76 -6.48
N LEU A 44 10.00 1.70 -5.65
CA LEU A 44 10.51 2.98 -6.12
C LEU A 44 11.73 2.79 -7.03
N ASP A 45 12.66 1.91 -6.64
CA ASP A 45 13.84 1.57 -7.43
C ASP A 45 13.45 0.94 -8.77
N ASN A 46 12.55 -0.05 -8.77
CA ASN A 46 12.11 -0.74 -9.97
C ASN A 46 11.28 0.15 -10.92
N TYR A 47 10.60 1.17 -10.40
CA TYR A 47 9.93 2.19 -11.20
C TYR A 47 10.84 3.38 -11.59
N ASN A 48 12.12 3.35 -11.24
CA ASN A 48 13.08 4.45 -11.46
C ASN A 48 12.58 5.79 -10.89
N ILE A 49 11.95 5.76 -9.72
CA ILE A 49 11.47 6.95 -9.02
C ILE A 49 12.50 7.32 -7.95
N PRO A 50 13.26 8.42 -8.12
CA PRO A 50 14.24 8.83 -7.13
C PRO A 50 13.57 9.30 -5.84
N TYR A 51 14.15 8.93 -4.70
CA TYR A 51 13.63 9.26 -3.37
C TYR A 51 14.75 9.40 -2.34
N THR A 52 14.44 10.06 -1.24
CA THR A 52 15.28 10.10 -0.03
C THR A 52 14.66 9.24 1.05
N SER A 53 15.41 8.27 1.57
CA SER A 53 14.92 7.39 2.64
C SER A 53 14.80 8.14 3.96
N ARG A 54 13.66 8.00 4.64
CA ARG A 54 13.50 8.45 6.05
C ARG A 54 13.62 7.33 7.08
N GLY A 55 14.20 6.19 6.66
CA GLY A 55 14.49 5.05 7.53
C GLY A 55 13.29 4.16 7.84
N THR A 56 13.49 3.23 8.74
CA THR A 56 12.47 2.28 9.22
C THR A 56 11.72 2.89 10.41
N GLY A 57 10.40 2.68 10.47
CA GLY A 57 9.61 3.03 11.66
C GLY A 57 9.90 2.08 12.84
N SER A 58 9.27 2.35 13.98
CA SER A 58 9.31 1.50 15.16
C SER A 58 7.98 0.78 15.38
N ASN A 59 8.01 -0.37 16.07
CA ASN A 59 6.82 -1.15 16.39
C ASN A 59 6.24 -0.79 17.78
N ASN A 60 7.06 -0.35 18.73
CA ASN A 60 6.61 0.07 20.07
C ASN A 60 6.23 1.56 20.13
N LEU A 61 5.39 1.94 21.08
CA LEU A 61 4.87 3.31 21.21
C LEU A 61 5.96 4.36 21.43
N ILE A 62 6.91 4.08 22.31
CA ILE A 62 8.04 4.97 22.61
C ILE A 62 8.90 5.18 21.36
N GLY A 63 9.25 4.10 20.69
CA GLY A 63 9.99 4.18 19.43
C GLY A 63 9.23 4.89 18.30
N LYS A 64 7.89 4.75 18.25
CA LYS A 64 7.05 5.52 17.31
C LYS A 64 7.14 7.01 17.59
N PHE A 65 7.14 7.42 18.85
CA PHE A 65 7.29 8.82 19.24
C PHE A 65 8.66 9.38 18.83
N PHE A 66 9.75 8.68 19.17
CA PHE A 66 11.09 9.12 18.75
C PHE A 66 11.26 9.10 17.23
N TYR A 67 10.67 8.11 16.55
CA TYR A 67 10.67 8.09 15.10
C TYR A 67 9.90 9.27 14.50
N LEU A 68 8.77 9.67 15.11
CA LEU A 68 8.01 10.85 14.68
C LEU A 68 8.90 12.09 14.71
N LEU A 69 9.53 12.39 15.85
CA LEU A 69 10.41 13.55 15.99
C LEU A 69 11.57 13.52 15.00
N LYS A 70 12.23 12.36 14.86
CA LYS A 70 13.34 12.18 13.91
C LYS A 70 12.90 12.40 12.47
N ALA A 71 11.75 11.86 12.09
CA ALA A 71 11.23 11.99 10.75
C ALA A 71 10.79 13.42 10.45
N ASP A 72 10.12 14.10 11.38
CA ASP A 72 9.73 15.51 11.24
C ASP A 72 10.96 16.41 11.07
N LEU A 73 12.01 16.24 11.88
CA LEU A 73 13.25 17.01 11.75
C LEU A 73 13.95 16.75 10.42
N LEU A 74 14.01 15.51 9.97
CA LEU A 74 14.59 15.16 8.67
C LEU A 74 13.79 15.80 7.54
N LEU A 75 12.46 15.64 7.52
CA LEU A 75 11.61 16.22 6.48
C LEU A 75 11.68 17.75 6.50
N LEU A 76 11.73 18.37 7.69
CA LEU A 76 11.84 19.83 7.82
C LEU A 76 13.15 20.35 7.19
N ARG A 77 14.27 19.66 7.44
CA ARG A 77 15.56 20.01 6.81
C ARG A 77 15.47 19.89 5.29
N LEU A 78 15.02 18.73 4.80
CA LEU A 78 14.89 18.48 3.35
C LEU A 78 13.90 19.45 2.68
N ALA A 79 12.81 19.81 3.37
CA ALA A 79 11.84 20.77 2.86
C ALA A 79 12.40 22.19 2.83
N LYS A 80 13.21 22.60 3.81
CA LYS A 80 13.90 23.91 3.76
C LYS A 80 14.88 23.99 2.59
N ASP A 81 15.66 22.94 2.34
CA ASP A 81 16.61 22.88 1.23
C ASP A 81 15.88 22.86 -0.13
N PHE A 82 14.83 22.08 -0.25
CA PHE A 82 14.02 21.96 -1.48
C PHE A 82 13.10 23.17 -1.69
N ASN A 83 12.61 23.83 -0.62
CA ASN A 83 11.65 24.94 -0.60
C ASN A 83 10.38 24.65 -1.43
N PRO A 84 9.55 23.68 -1.04
CA PRO A 84 8.38 23.28 -1.81
C PRO A 84 7.31 24.36 -1.86
N ASP A 85 6.49 24.33 -2.93
CA ASP A 85 5.28 25.13 -3.05
C ASP A 85 4.05 24.37 -2.53
N LEU A 86 4.10 23.02 -2.51
CA LEU A 86 3.01 22.14 -2.16
C LEU A 86 3.53 20.83 -1.57
N PHE A 87 2.84 20.30 -0.57
CA PHE A 87 3.01 18.94 -0.05
C PHE A 87 1.87 18.03 -0.47
N LEU A 88 2.20 16.81 -0.88
CA LEU A 88 1.24 15.74 -1.15
C LEU A 88 1.58 14.51 -0.31
N SER A 89 0.58 13.87 0.27
CA SER A 89 0.80 12.60 0.97
C SER A 89 -0.46 11.74 1.05
N PHE A 90 -0.27 10.47 1.40
CA PHE A 90 -1.36 9.61 1.83
C PHE A 90 -1.32 9.51 3.35
N ALA A 91 -2.14 10.35 4.02
CA ALA A 91 -2.29 10.42 5.49
C ALA A 91 -0.94 10.47 6.26
N SER A 92 0.04 11.24 5.75
CA SER A 92 1.33 11.37 6.42
C SER A 92 1.33 12.46 7.47
N PRO A 93 1.51 12.14 8.77
CA PRO A 93 1.67 13.16 9.81
C PRO A 93 2.94 14.01 9.59
N TYR A 94 4.02 13.40 9.10
CA TYR A 94 5.30 14.07 8.88
C TYR A 94 5.21 15.19 7.84
N ALA A 95 4.57 14.88 6.68
CA ALA A 95 4.37 15.87 5.64
C ALA A 95 3.44 17.00 6.11
N SER A 96 2.37 16.68 6.84
CA SER A 96 1.43 17.66 7.35
C SER A 96 2.03 18.58 8.43
N HIS A 97 2.81 18.01 9.38
CA HIS A 97 3.50 18.81 10.39
C HIS A 97 4.48 19.78 9.76
N VAL A 98 5.32 19.28 8.85
CA VAL A 98 6.35 20.09 8.22
C VAL A 98 5.74 21.17 7.33
N SER A 99 4.70 20.86 6.55
CA SER A 99 4.00 21.83 5.71
C SER A 99 3.44 22.98 6.55
N SER A 100 2.82 22.67 7.69
CA SER A 100 2.28 23.65 8.64
C SER A 100 3.39 24.52 9.24
N ILE A 101 4.53 23.94 9.65
CA ILE A 101 5.67 24.67 10.23
C ILE A 101 6.25 25.69 9.22
N ILE A 102 6.38 25.29 7.95
CA ILE A 102 6.95 26.20 6.93
C ILE A 102 5.87 26.98 6.16
N ARG A 103 4.62 26.87 6.59
CA ARG A 103 3.45 27.58 6.03
C ARG A 103 3.28 27.36 4.54
N LYS A 104 3.31 26.09 4.13
CA LYS A 104 3.06 25.66 2.75
C LYS A 104 1.83 24.77 2.70
N PRO A 105 1.02 24.81 1.63
CA PRO A 105 -0.17 24.00 1.53
C PRO A 105 0.14 22.51 1.53
N HIS A 106 -0.74 21.72 2.16
CA HIS A 106 -0.69 20.27 2.20
C HIS A 106 -2.01 19.67 1.74
N ILE A 107 -1.93 18.76 0.79
CA ILE A 107 -3.05 17.93 0.33
C ILE A 107 -2.79 16.50 0.78
N ALA A 108 -3.72 15.95 1.54
CA ALA A 108 -3.71 14.56 1.96
C ALA A 108 -4.77 13.74 1.23
N PHE A 109 -4.46 12.48 0.99
CA PHE A 109 -5.41 11.45 0.58
C PHE A 109 -5.56 10.44 1.71
N THR A 110 -6.75 9.87 1.88
CA THR A 110 -6.98 8.74 2.80
C THR A 110 -8.23 7.96 2.41
N ASP A 111 -8.23 6.66 2.69
CA ASP A 111 -9.35 5.74 2.54
C ASP A 111 -9.63 4.95 3.84
N THR A 112 -8.88 5.24 4.89
CA THR A 112 -8.87 4.48 6.14
C THR A 112 -9.60 5.22 7.25
N GLU A 113 -10.84 4.81 7.58
CA GLU A 113 -11.71 5.48 8.55
C GLU A 113 -11.44 5.07 10.01
N HIS A 114 -11.06 3.82 10.24
CA HIS A 114 -10.93 3.26 11.59
C HIS A 114 -9.66 3.72 12.34
N ALA A 115 -8.68 4.26 11.63
CA ALA A 115 -7.42 4.72 12.21
C ALA A 115 -7.54 6.12 12.87
N LYS A 116 -8.43 6.28 13.85
CA LYS A 116 -8.75 7.59 14.48
C LYS A 116 -7.49 8.36 14.92
N LEU A 117 -6.56 7.71 15.61
CA LEU A 117 -5.30 8.36 16.02
C LEU A 117 -4.42 8.75 14.82
N GLY A 118 -4.42 7.94 13.77
CA GLY A 118 -3.74 8.27 12.53
C GLY A 118 -4.35 9.54 11.89
N ILE A 119 -5.68 9.60 11.80
CA ILE A 119 -6.40 10.76 11.24
C ILE A 119 -6.10 12.01 12.07
N LEU A 120 -6.20 11.93 13.39
CA LEU A 120 -5.90 13.05 14.29
C LEU A 120 -4.44 13.52 14.19
N SER A 121 -3.52 12.67 13.79
CA SER A 121 -2.10 13.04 13.68
C SER A 121 -1.77 13.90 12.46
N PHE A 122 -2.56 13.87 11.38
CA PHE A 122 -2.28 14.66 10.18
C PHE A 122 -3.36 15.70 9.86
N LEU A 123 -4.64 15.40 10.12
CA LEU A 123 -5.78 16.21 9.70
C LEU A 123 -5.75 17.66 10.21
N PRO A 124 -5.38 17.96 11.48
CA PRO A 124 -5.30 19.36 11.96
C PRO A 124 -4.32 20.22 11.17
N PHE A 125 -3.27 19.62 10.61
CA PHE A 125 -2.16 20.27 9.90
C PHE A 125 -2.31 20.20 8.37
N THR A 126 -3.43 19.68 7.88
CA THR A 126 -3.71 19.51 6.44
C THR A 126 -4.70 20.58 5.99
N ASP A 127 -4.51 21.15 4.80
CA ASP A 127 -5.42 22.14 4.23
C ASP A 127 -6.58 21.48 3.51
N ILE A 128 -6.33 20.41 2.74
CA ILE A 128 -7.35 19.66 2.01
C ILE A 128 -7.12 18.16 2.21
N VAL A 129 -8.19 17.43 2.49
CA VAL A 129 -8.17 15.96 2.51
C VAL A 129 -9.13 15.40 1.46
N PHE A 130 -8.61 14.54 0.61
CA PHE A 130 -9.38 13.80 -0.39
C PHE A 130 -9.67 12.38 0.07
N THR A 131 -10.92 11.95 -0.07
CA THR A 131 -11.33 10.57 0.18
C THR A 131 -12.21 10.04 -0.95
N PRO A 132 -12.29 8.71 -1.11
CA PRO A 132 -13.34 8.10 -1.93
C PRO A 132 -14.73 8.52 -1.43
N GLU A 133 -15.72 8.56 -2.32
CA GLU A 133 -17.10 8.94 -1.97
C GLU A 133 -17.73 7.99 -0.94
N VAL A 134 -17.34 6.71 -0.95
CA VAL A 134 -17.81 5.70 0.01
C VAL A 134 -17.30 5.91 1.44
N TYR A 135 -16.38 6.83 1.64
CA TYR A 135 -15.85 7.19 2.96
C TYR A 135 -16.96 7.88 3.78
N LYS A 136 -17.32 7.29 4.93
CA LYS A 136 -18.51 7.68 5.72
C LYS A 136 -18.27 8.92 6.57
N SER A 137 -17.04 9.03 7.16
CA SER A 137 -16.73 10.16 8.04
C SER A 137 -16.66 11.48 7.28
N ASP A 138 -17.00 12.56 7.95
CA ASP A 138 -16.86 13.92 7.42
C ASP A 138 -15.78 14.67 8.20
N HIS A 139 -14.92 15.38 7.47
CA HIS A 139 -13.83 16.19 8.05
C HIS A 139 -14.05 17.70 7.86
N GLY A 140 -15.31 18.10 7.59
CA GLY A 140 -15.74 19.50 7.46
C GLY A 140 -15.22 20.16 6.19
N HIS A 141 -14.97 21.47 6.25
CA HIS A 141 -14.63 22.32 5.09
C HIS A 141 -13.34 21.92 4.34
N LYS A 142 -12.49 21.12 4.96
CA LYS A 142 -11.25 20.59 4.33
C LYS A 142 -11.49 19.33 3.51
N HIS A 143 -12.68 18.74 3.58
CA HIS A 143 -12.96 17.42 3.05
C HIS A 143 -13.53 17.50 1.64
N LEU A 144 -12.84 16.90 0.71
CA LEU A 144 -13.31 16.72 -0.67
C LEU A 144 -13.43 15.24 -0.98
N ARG A 145 -14.54 14.86 -1.61
CA ARG A 145 -14.78 13.47 -2.03
C ARG A 145 -14.65 13.34 -3.53
N PHE A 146 -14.15 12.19 -3.98
CA PHE A 146 -14.08 11.86 -5.39
C PHE A 146 -14.83 10.57 -5.69
N HIS A 147 -15.41 10.48 -6.88
CA HIS A 147 -16.06 9.26 -7.35
C HIS A 147 -15.00 8.22 -7.71
N GLY A 148 -14.99 7.09 -7.02
CA GLY A 148 -14.10 5.98 -7.29
C GLY A 148 -13.34 5.50 -6.07
N TYR A 149 -12.34 4.66 -6.32
CA TYR A 149 -11.47 4.05 -5.33
C TYR A 149 -10.01 4.42 -5.60
N MET A 150 -9.18 4.39 -4.57
CA MET A 150 -7.75 4.75 -4.69
C MET A 150 -7.02 3.86 -5.71
N GLU A 151 -7.39 2.60 -5.80
CA GLU A 151 -6.79 1.62 -6.71
C GLU A 151 -6.98 1.98 -8.19
N GLN A 152 -8.01 2.74 -8.54
CA GLN A 152 -8.24 3.23 -9.90
C GLN A 152 -7.16 4.23 -10.37
N CYS A 153 -6.42 4.87 -9.45
CA CYS A 153 -5.29 5.73 -9.82
C CYS A 153 -4.21 4.99 -10.62
N TYR A 154 -4.18 3.65 -10.59
CA TYR A 154 -3.15 2.86 -11.25
C TYR A 154 -3.66 1.56 -11.91
N LEU A 155 -4.92 1.16 -11.68
CA LEU A 155 -5.49 -0.09 -12.23
C LEU A 155 -6.58 0.14 -13.28
N GLN A 156 -7.01 1.38 -13.52
CA GLN A 156 -7.93 1.64 -14.63
C GLN A 156 -7.26 1.39 -16.00
N LYS A 157 -8.06 1.10 -17.02
CA LYS A 157 -7.62 0.65 -18.35
C LYS A 157 -6.62 1.57 -19.03
N ASP A 158 -6.63 2.87 -18.72
CA ASP A 158 -5.71 3.84 -19.30
C ASP A 158 -4.28 3.71 -18.75
N TYR A 159 -4.14 3.21 -17.53
CA TYR A 159 -2.86 3.09 -16.81
C TYR A 159 -2.38 1.64 -16.69
N PHE A 160 -3.28 0.67 -16.63
CA PHE A 160 -2.93 -0.73 -16.47
C PHE A 160 -3.37 -1.55 -17.68
N LYS A 161 -2.38 -2.17 -18.33
CA LYS A 161 -2.59 -3.14 -19.42
C LYS A 161 -2.03 -4.48 -18.95
N PRO A 162 -2.89 -5.50 -18.76
CA PRO A 162 -2.44 -6.82 -18.33
C PRO A 162 -1.43 -7.43 -19.30
N ASN A 163 -0.39 -8.04 -18.73
CA ASN A 163 0.66 -8.70 -19.51
C ASN A 163 0.71 -10.19 -19.17
N ASN A 164 0.33 -11.03 -20.13
CA ASN A 164 0.27 -12.49 -19.96
C ASN A 164 1.66 -13.16 -19.85
N MET A 165 2.75 -12.44 -20.16
CA MET A 165 4.11 -12.95 -19.94
C MET A 165 4.36 -13.34 -18.48
N ILE A 166 3.55 -12.83 -17.55
CA ILE A 166 3.62 -13.22 -16.15
C ILE A 166 3.33 -14.70 -15.94
N LEU A 167 2.42 -15.29 -16.73
CA LEU A 167 2.09 -16.71 -16.65
C LEU A 167 3.33 -17.59 -16.92
N LYS A 168 4.12 -17.22 -17.94
CA LYS A 168 5.39 -17.91 -18.23
C LYS A 168 6.38 -17.82 -17.07
N LYS A 169 6.48 -16.64 -16.42
CA LYS A 169 7.34 -16.45 -15.23
C LYS A 169 6.91 -17.32 -14.05
N LEU A 170 5.63 -17.65 -13.97
CA LEU A 170 5.07 -18.54 -12.95
C LEU A 170 5.09 -20.03 -13.36
N ASN A 171 5.68 -20.37 -14.51
CA ASN A 171 5.63 -21.71 -15.11
C ASN A 171 4.17 -22.20 -15.28
N LEU A 172 3.31 -21.30 -15.75
CA LEU A 172 1.90 -21.58 -16.05
C LEU A 172 1.68 -21.55 -17.57
N LYS A 173 0.78 -22.44 -18.04
CA LYS A 173 0.19 -22.37 -19.37
C LYS A 173 -0.99 -21.38 -19.35
N GLU A 174 -1.43 -20.96 -20.50
CA GLU A 174 -2.48 -19.97 -20.66
C GLU A 174 -3.83 -20.41 -20.02
N ASN A 175 -4.11 -21.70 -20.00
CA ASN A 175 -5.34 -22.28 -19.42
C ASN A 175 -5.14 -22.81 -17.97
N ASP A 176 -3.96 -22.63 -17.38
CA ASP A 176 -3.73 -23.09 -16.02
C ASP A 176 -4.43 -22.15 -15.03
N LYS A 177 -5.31 -22.73 -14.21
CA LYS A 177 -5.98 -22.01 -13.13
C LYS A 177 -5.07 -21.88 -11.92
N PHE A 178 -5.07 -20.72 -11.30
CA PHE A 178 -4.31 -20.52 -10.07
C PHE A 178 -5.00 -19.56 -9.09
N VAL A 179 -4.69 -19.72 -7.83
CA VAL A 179 -5.22 -18.94 -6.70
C VAL A 179 -4.07 -18.30 -5.96
N ILE A 180 -4.24 -17.04 -5.59
CA ILE A 180 -3.31 -16.31 -4.73
C ILE A 180 -3.86 -16.31 -3.31
N ILE A 181 -3.04 -16.76 -2.36
CA ILE A 181 -3.36 -16.66 -0.93
C ILE A 181 -2.37 -15.66 -0.32
N ARG A 182 -2.89 -14.57 0.27
CA ARG A 182 -2.10 -13.52 0.91
C ARG A 182 -2.16 -13.62 2.42
N LEU A 183 -1.00 -13.64 3.05
CA LEU A 183 -0.81 -13.63 4.49
C LEU A 183 -0.08 -12.35 4.90
N VAL A 184 -0.71 -11.52 5.75
CA VAL A 184 -0.19 -10.18 6.08
C VAL A 184 0.78 -10.22 7.27
N SER A 185 0.58 -11.08 8.25
CA SER A 185 1.45 -11.20 9.41
C SER A 185 1.63 -12.63 9.84
N TRP A 186 2.70 -13.23 9.34
CA TRP A 186 3.18 -14.51 9.84
C TRP A 186 4.49 -14.29 10.59
N GLY A 187 4.40 -13.84 11.85
CA GLY A 187 5.50 -13.89 12.79
C GLY A 187 5.83 -15.35 13.06
N ALA A 188 7.06 -15.75 12.74
CA ALA A 188 7.57 -17.05 13.14
C ALA A 188 7.47 -17.14 14.66
N SER A 189 6.76 -18.18 15.14
CA SER A 189 6.70 -18.64 16.52
C SER A 189 6.30 -17.60 17.58
N HIS A 190 5.26 -17.93 18.33
CA HIS A 190 4.81 -17.36 19.60
C HIS A 190 3.86 -16.17 19.63
N ASP A 191 3.11 -15.89 18.57
CA ASP A 191 1.99 -14.96 18.69
C ASP A 191 0.78 -15.64 19.36
N ILE A 192 0.90 -15.81 20.67
CA ILE A 192 -0.23 -16.07 21.55
C ILE A 192 -1.13 -14.82 21.48
N GLY A 193 -2.21 -14.92 20.67
CA GLY A 193 -3.22 -13.86 20.57
C GLY A 193 -3.44 -13.24 19.19
N HIS A 194 -2.65 -13.53 18.17
CA HIS A 194 -2.90 -13.05 16.81
C HIS A 194 -3.82 -13.99 16.01
N LYS A 195 -4.92 -13.40 15.54
CA LYS A 195 -6.02 -14.04 14.84
C LYS A 195 -5.77 -14.06 13.33
N GLY A 196 -4.70 -14.69 12.87
CA GLY A 196 -4.47 -14.98 11.46
C GLY A 196 -4.77 -16.45 11.13
N PHE A 197 -4.51 -16.85 9.91
CA PHE A 197 -4.60 -18.26 9.53
C PHE A 197 -3.72 -19.13 10.41
N SER A 198 -4.30 -20.10 11.12
CA SER A 198 -3.49 -21.16 11.71
C SER A 198 -2.83 -21.99 10.60
N LEU A 199 -1.63 -22.52 10.88
CA LEU A 199 -0.92 -23.36 9.92
C LEU A 199 -1.76 -24.53 9.42
N SER A 200 -2.46 -25.21 10.32
CA SER A 200 -3.33 -26.34 10.01
C SER A 200 -4.51 -25.95 9.10
N TYR A 201 -5.09 -24.75 9.35
CA TYR A 201 -6.16 -24.25 8.49
C TYR A 201 -5.64 -23.90 7.09
N LEU A 202 -4.49 -23.23 7.01
CA LEU A 202 -3.86 -22.89 5.73
C LEU A 202 -3.50 -24.14 4.92
N GLU A 203 -2.94 -25.17 5.55
CA GLU A 203 -2.63 -26.44 4.88
C GLU A 203 -3.89 -27.14 4.35
N ARG A 204 -5.00 -27.11 5.12
CA ARG A 204 -6.28 -27.64 4.66
C ARG A 204 -6.84 -26.85 3.48
N LEU A 205 -6.78 -25.52 3.55
CA LEU A 205 -7.21 -24.64 2.47
C LEU A 205 -6.40 -24.91 1.19
N ILE A 206 -5.07 -24.97 1.31
CA ILE A 206 -4.21 -25.28 0.17
C ILE A 206 -4.58 -26.62 -0.46
N LYS A 207 -4.71 -27.69 0.35
CA LYS A 207 -5.09 -29.02 -0.15
C LYS A 207 -6.46 -29.03 -0.87
N LEU A 208 -7.41 -28.23 -0.39
CA LEU A 208 -8.71 -28.09 -1.04
C LEU A 208 -8.59 -27.38 -2.40
N VAL A 209 -7.84 -26.29 -2.44
CA VAL A 209 -7.66 -25.50 -3.67
C VAL A 209 -6.83 -26.25 -4.71
N GLU A 210 -5.80 -27.00 -4.30
CA GLU A 210 -4.95 -27.79 -5.21
C GLU A 210 -5.70 -28.84 -6.02
N GLN A 211 -6.90 -29.23 -5.60
CA GLN A 211 -7.74 -30.14 -6.39
C GLN A 211 -8.23 -29.51 -7.70
N LYS A 212 -8.22 -28.17 -7.82
CA LYS A 212 -8.80 -27.46 -8.96
C LYS A 212 -7.87 -26.41 -9.58
N ALA A 213 -6.89 -25.89 -8.83
CA ALA A 213 -6.04 -24.80 -9.25
C ALA A 213 -4.67 -24.87 -8.56
N LYS A 214 -3.64 -24.31 -9.20
CA LYS A 214 -2.33 -24.12 -8.55
C LYS A 214 -2.44 -23.06 -7.47
N VAL A 215 -1.65 -23.19 -6.40
CA VAL A 215 -1.66 -22.25 -5.28
C VAL A 215 -0.33 -21.47 -5.24
N PHE A 216 -0.41 -20.16 -5.08
CA PHE A 216 0.73 -19.30 -4.79
C PHE A 216 0.50 -18.53 -3.48
N LEU A 217 1.50 -18.52 -2.60
CA LEU A 217 1.47 -17.78 -1.35
C LEU A 217 2.24 -16.47 -1.46
N SER A 218 1.55 -15.36 -1.27
CA SER A 218 2.15 -14.04 -1.07
C SER A 218 2.22 -13.76 0.43
N VAL A 219 3.41 -13.67 1.02
CA VAL A 219 3.60 -13.61 2.47
C VAL A 219 4.50 -12.43 2.83
N GLU A 220 4.11 -11.68 3.85
CA GLU A 220 4.97 -10.71 4.54
C GLU A 220 5.76 -11.44 5.63
N GLY A 221 7.08 -11.54 5.46
CA GLY A 221 7.96 -12.20 6.43
C GLY A 221 8.37 -13.64 6.08
N ALA A 222 8.69 -14.41 7.11
CA ALA A 222 9.17 -15.78 6.97
C ALA A 222 8.03 -16.75 6.68
N ILE A 223 8.26 -17.72 5.80
CA ILE A 223 7.31 -18.78 5.48
C ILE A 223 7.85 -20.12 6.02
N PRO A 224 7.00 -20.98 6.64
CA PRO A 224 7.39 -22.30 7.10
C PRO A 224 7.98 -23.16 5.97
N LYS A 225 8.96 -24.00 6.30
CA LYS A 225 9.68 -24.82 5.33
C LYS A 225 8.75 -25.66 4.43
N GLN A 226 7.69 -26.27 5.01
CA GLN A 226 6.73 -27.09 4.28
C GLN A 226 5.88 -26.32 3.26
N LEU A 227 5.79 -24.99 3.40
CA LEU A 227 5.03 -24.12 2.49
C LEU A 227 5.91 -23.38 1.50
N GLN A 228 7.21 -23.52 1.56
CA GLN A 228 8.17 -22.83 0.68
C GLN A 228 7.89 -23.08 -0.82
N LYS A 229 7.42 -24.28 -1.17
CA LYS A 229 7.09 -24.64 -2.56
C LYS A 229 5.97 -23.78 -3.17
N TYR A 230 5.13 -23.17 -2.33
CA TYR A 230 4.02 -22.29 -2.76
C TYR A 230 4.42 -20.82 -2.82
N LYS A 231 5.59 -20.47 -2.33
CA LYS A 231 6.01 -19.07 -2.22
C LYS A 231 6.00 -18.38 -3.58
N LEU A 232 5.26 -17.31 -3.68
CA LEU A 232 5.29 -16.42 -4.83
C LEU A 232 6.60 -15.62 -4.82
N SER A 233 7.49 -15.94 -5.75
CA SER A 233 8.80 -15.28 -5.89
C SER A 233 8.83 -14.52 -7.21
N ILE A 234 8.43 -13.25 -7.16
CA ILE A 234 8.35 -12.36 -8.32
C ILE A 234 8.77 -10.94 -7.96
N ASP A 235 9.04 -10.17 -8.98
CA ASP A 235 9.18 -8.72 -8.85
C ASP A 235 7.86 -8.10 -8.32
N PRO A 236 7.88 -7.30 -7.24
CA PRO A 236 6.68 -6.67 -6.69
C PRO A 236 5.90 -5.82 -7.69
N THR A 237 6.55 -5.27 -8.73
CA THR A 237 5.88 -4.50 -9.79
C THR A 237 4.93 -5.34 -10.63
N GLN A 238 5.06 -6.67 -10.59
CA GLN A 238 4.26 -7.59 -11.39
C GLN A 238 3.01 -8.10 -10.66
N ILE A 239 2.80 -7.70 -9.41
CA ILE A 239 1.71 -8.23 -8.59
C ILE A 239 0.33 -8.05 -9.25
N HIS A 240 0.08 -6.90 -9.86
CA HIS A 240 -1.22 -6.62 -10.50
C HIS A 240 -1.46 -7.47 -11.75
N ASN A 241 -0.39 -7.82 -12.51
CA ASN A 241 -0.53 -8.79 -13.60
C ASN A 241 -0.93 -10.17 -13.08
N ILE A 242 -0.37 -10.59 -11.94
CA ILE A 242 -0.72 -11.88 -11.32
C ILE A 242 -2.15 -11.86 -10.82
N LEU A 243 -2.55 -10.81 -10.11
CA LEU A 243 -3.92 -10.68 -9.61
C LEU A 243 -4.93 -10.68 -10.75
N TYR A 244 -4.63 -10.03 -11.88
CA TYR A 244 -5.52 -9.99 -13.04
C TYR A 244 -5.80 -11.37 -13.63
N TYR A 245 -4.79 -12.25 -13.69
CA TYR A 245 -4.94 -13.60 -14.27
C TYR A 245 -5.30 -14.67 -13.23
N ALA A 246 -5.39 -14.34 -11.95
CA ALA A 246 -5.78 -15.28 -10.91
C ALA A 246 -7.29 -15.59 -10.99
N GLU A 247 -7.66 -16.87 -10.78
CA GLU A 247 -9.06 -17.29 -10.64
C GLU A 247 -9.71 -16.76 -9.36
N LEU A 248 -8.91 -16.63 -8.29
CA LEU A 248 -9.37 -16.21 -6.97
C LEU A 248 -8.20 -15.65 -6.17
N PHE A 249 -8.47 -14.58 -5.46
CA PHE A 249 -7.64 -14.08 -4.37
C PHE A 249 -8.26 -14.43 -3.03
N ILE A 250 -7.48 -14.94 -2.09
CA ILE A 250 -7.87 -15.20 -0.70
C ILE A 250 -6.85 -14.51 0.19
N GLY A 251 -7.26 -13.65 1.13
CA GLY A 251 -6.29 -12.99 1.95
C GLY A 251 -6.82 -12.20 3.13
N GLU A 252 -5.90 -11.72 3.94
CA GLU A 252 -6.15 -10.92 5.14
C GLU A 252 -5.99 -9.41 4.86
N GLY A 253 -5.48 -9.02 3.69
CA GLY A 253 -5.18 -7.63 3.32
C GLY A 253 -6.26 -6.97 2.48
N ALA A 254 -6.91 -5.93 3.01
CA ALA A 254 -7.98 -5.20 2.32
C ALA A 254 -7.53 -4.57 1.00
N THR A 255 -6.31 -4.00 0.94
CA THR A 255 -5.79 -3.34 -0.26
C THR A 255 -5.76 -4.27 -1.48
N MET A 256 -5.18 -5.48 -1.33
CA MET A 256 -5.14 -6.43 -2.46
C MET A 256 -6.52 -6.95 -2.84
N ALA A 257 -7.45 -7.07 -1.90
CA ALA A 257 -8.83 -7.43 -2.21
C ALA A 257 -9.53 -6.31 -3.01
N SER A 258 -9.29 -5.05 -2.67
CA SER A 258 -9.78 -3.89 -3.44
C SER A 258 -9.14 -3.82 -4.84
N GLU A 259 -7.84 -4.10 -4.94
CA GLU A 259 -7.14 -4.22 -6.23
C GLU A 259 -7.79 -5.31 -7.11
N CYS A 260 -8.08 -6.48 -6.54
CA CYS A 260 -8.79 -7.55 -7.24
C CYS A 260 -10.17 -7.10 -7.72
N ALA A 261 -10.94 -6.40 -6.88
CA ALA A 261 -12.26 -5.89 -7.25
C ALA A 261 -12.18 -4.94 -8.46
N VAL A 262 -11.19 -4.05 -8.52
CA VAL A 262 -10.98 -3.15 -9.66
C VAL A 262 -10.51 -3.90 -10.90
N LEU A 263 -9.71 -4.96 -10.74
CA LEU A 263 -9.23 -5.81 -11.83
C LEU A 263 -10.29 -6.79 -12.36
N GLY A 264 -11.40 -6.99 -11.63
CA GLY A 264 -12.43 -7.97 -11.95
C GLY A 264 -12.11 -9.40 -11.48
N THR A 265 -11.11 -9.57 -10.62
CA THR A 265 -10.72 -10.86 -10.06
C THR A 265 -11.56 -11.16 -8.81
N PRO A 266 -12.21 -12.32 -8.70
CA PRO A 266 -12.91 -12.73 -7.49
C PRO A 266 -11.98 -12.68 -6.27
N SER A 267 -12.47 -12.13 -5.15
CA SER A 267 -11.67 -12.03 -3.94
C SER A 267 -12.44 -12.43 -2.70
N CYS A 268 -11.78 -13.18 -1.82
CA CYS A 268 -12.29 -13.55 -0.50
C CYS A 268 -11.40 -12.93 0.56
N LEU A 269 -11.94 -11.94 1.26
CA LEU A 269 -11.25 -11.28 2.37
C LEU A 269 -11.62 -11.96 3.67
N LEU A 270 -10.62 -12.49 4.36
CA LEU A 270 -10.80 -13.20 5.63
C LEU A 270 -10.41 -12.29 6.78
N TYR A 271 -11.40 -11.95 7.60
CA TYR A 271 -11.19 -11.26 8.86
C TYR A 271 -11.26 -12.25 10.01
N THR A 272 -10.32 -12.16 10.92
CA THR A 272 -10.30 -12.94 12.16
C THR A 272 -10.86 -12.17 13.36
N SER A 273 -11.28 -10.93 13.13
CA SER A 273 -12.02 -10.06 14.05
C SER A 273 -13.28 -9.54 13.36
N PRO A 274 -14.30 -9.07 14.11
CA PRO A 274 -15.42 -8.38 13.51
C PRO A 274 -14.91 -7.30 12.54
N SER A 275 -15.48 -7.30 11.34
CA SER A 275 -15.14 -6.26 10.36
C SER A 275 -15.51 -4.90 10.94
N PRO A 276 -14.67 -3.87 10.82
CA PRO A 276 -15.08 -2.51 11.13
C PRO A 276 -16.26 -2.01 10.27
N ARG A 277 -16.68 -2.82 9.29
CA ARG A 277 -17.81 -2.55 8.38
C ARG A 277 -19.10 -3.27 8.77
N ASP A 278 -19.05 -4.16 9.78
CA ASP A 278 -20.21 -4.77 10.44
C ASP A 278 -20.66 -3.88 11.65
#